data_8a9b858587eb3fc7bebd1acbf94287d8
#
_entry.id   8a9b858587eb3fc7bebd1acbf94287d8
#
_cell.length_a   1.000
_cell.length_b   1.000
_cell.length_c   1.000
_cell.angle_alpha   90.00
_cell.angle_beta   90.00
_cell.angle_gamma   90.00
#
_symmetry.space_group_name_H-M   'P 1'
#
loop_
_entity.id
_entity.type
_entity.pdbx_description
1 polymer ?
#
loop_
_entity_poly.entity_id
_entity_poly.type
_entity_poly.pdbx_seq_one_letter_code
_entity_poly.pdbx_strand_id
1 'polypeptide(L)'
;MHKKRIALLTILFVLFGCLVTWADEDVTIDVHYGYDDTAKLGRYLPVYTTIHSKKPQDISAKVQFIVQEDDGIIYRYEHSIDLKAQDQISREDTIPLGYKTKNIEVCVITDDKKELARKDIELGQGEKNNRLNIGILSDTPEKLSYFNHATVDYGILTTKTVQLEKDSFPINAKGLDQLDVIIISNYRIRDLGTEQSMALMNWVKAGGVMILGTGARANDTLGRFAPELLDEMFEEPKMRKVHLDTGMEESEDRQKRDPVEMSSVAVQLHGGNILV
;
A
#
# COMPACT_ATOMS: atom_id res chain seq x y z
N MET A 1 -17.44 43.13 53.55
CA MET A 1 -16.81 43.54 52.28
C MET A 1 -15.95 42.47 51.61
N HIS A 2 -15.25 41.57 52.34
CA HIS A 2 -14.37 40.53 51.75
C HIS A 2 -15.08 39.49 50.87
N LYS A 3 -16.27 39.02 51.25
CA LYS A 3 -17.01 37.98 50.49
C LYS A 3 -17.40 38.43 49.06
N LYS A 4 -17.72 39.75 48.86
CA LYS A 4 -18.04 40.30 47.54
C LYS A 4 -16.81 40.42 46.63
N ARG A 5 -15.62 40.67 47.21
CA ARG A 5 -14.36 40.74 46.46
C ARG A 5 -13.87 39.38 46.02
N ILE A 6 -14.06 38.35 46.86
CA ILE A 6 -13.71 36.97 46.52
C ILE A 6 -14.60 36.47 45.38
N ALA A 7 -15.92 36.71 45.44
CA ALA A 7 -16.85 36.32 44.38
C ALA A 7 -16.55 37.00 43.03
N LEU A 8 -16.15 38.26 43.05
CA LEU A 8 -15.75 39.02 41.85
C LEU A 8 -14.46 38.45 41.23
N LEU A 9 -13.48 38.08 42.07
CA LEU A 9 -12.21 37.49 41.64
C LEU A 9 -12.41 36.10 41.03
N THR A 10 -13.32 35.29 41.59
CA THR A 10 -13.65 33.95 41.07
C THR A 10 -14.36 34.05 39.72
N ILE A 11 -15.28 34.99 39.54
CA ILE A 11 -15.96 35.23 38.26
C ILE A 11 -14.96 35.71 37.19
N LEU A 12 -14.01 36.58 37.56
CA LEU A 12 -12.97 37.05 36.64
C LEU A 12 -12.03 35.90 36.21
N PHE A 13 -11.70 34.96 37.09
CA PHE A 13 -10.88 33.80 36.79
C PHE A 13 -11.59 32.77 35.88
N VAL A 14 -12.91 32.61 36.05
CA VAL A 14 -13.74 31.76 35.19
C VAL A 14 -13.91 32.35 33.78
N LEU A 15 -14.04 33.68 33.68
CA LEU A 15 -14.11 34.39 32.41
C LEU A 15 -12.77 34.38 31.63
N PHE A 16 -11.64 34.35 32.32
CA PHE A 16 -10.30 34.26 31.71
C PHE A 16 -9.92 32.82 31.33
N GLY A 17 -10.53 31.80 31.95
CA GLY A 17 -10.25 30.35 31.71
C GLY A 17 -10.90 29.75 30.47
N CYS A 18 -11.78 30.49 29.77
CA CYS A 18 -12.54 29.97 28.62
C CYS A 18 -12.11 30.47 27.24
N LEU A 19 -10.96 31.11 27.14
CA LEU A 19 -10.37 31.40 25.83
C LEU A 19 -9.37 30.32 25.46
N VAL A 20 -9.81 29.05 25.40
CA VAL A 20 -9.14 28.07 24.53
C VAL A 20 -9.49 28.52 23.12
N THR A 21 -8.70 29.41 22.56
CA THR A 21 -8.69 29.65 21.13
C THR A 21 -8.16 28.36 20.49
N TRP A 22 -9.05 27.59 19.93
CA TRP A 22 -8.66 26.62 18.91
C TRP A 22 -8.04 27.46 17.81
N ALA A 23 -6.73 27.45 17.72
CA ALA A 23 -6.06 28.03 16.58
C ALA A 23 -6.52 27.19 15.39
N ASP A 24 -7.40 27.75 14.56
CA ASP A 24 -7.76 27.14 13.28
C ASP A 24 -6.49 27.16 12.44
N GLU A 25 -5.88 25.99 12.25
CA GLU A 25 -4.63 25.90 11.49
C GLU A 25 -4.90 26.32 10.06
N ASP A 26 -4.21 27.36 9.62
CA ASP A 26 -4.31 27.90 8.26
C ASP A 26 -3.93 26.90 7.18
N VAL A 27 -3.08 25.93 7.52
CA VAL A 27 -2.65 24.82 6.67
C VAL A 27 -2.75 23.54 7.48
N THR A 28 -3.39 22.53 6.93
CA THR A 28 -3.49 21.19 7.52
C THR A 28 -2.92 20.14 6.57
N ILE A 29 -2.42 19.04 7.11
CA ILE A 29 -1.86 17.93 6.36
C ILE A 29 -2.52 16.62 6.79
N ASP A 30 -2.98 15.86 5.80
CA ASP A 30 -3.44 14.49 5.96
C ASP A 30 -2.43 13.54 5.32
N VAL A 31 -2.09 12.45 6.01
CA VAL A 31 -1.04 11.55 5.57
C VAL A 31 -1.51 10.11 5.71
N HIS A 32 -1.49 9.39 4.60
CA HIS A 32 -1.62 7.94 4.53
C HIS A 32 -0.33 7.34 4.00
N TYR A 33 -0.01 6.11 4.36
CA TYR A 33 1.25 5.50 3.95
C TYR A 33 1.13 3.99 3.74
N GLY A 34 1.99 3.48 2.90
CA GLY A 34 2.03 2.06 2.57
C GLY A 34 0.69 1.56 2.08
N TYR A 35 0.31 0.39 2.57
CA TYR A 35 -1.00 -0.21 2.35
C TYR A 35 -1.70 -0.36 3.69
N ASP A 36 -2.87 0.27 3.86
CA ASP A 36 -3.63 0.34 5.11
C ASP A 36 -2.81 0.90 6.28
N ASP A 37 -2.07 1.98 6.05
CA ASP A 37 -1.22 2.66 7.04
C ASP A 37 -0.24 1.71 7.74
N THR A 38 0.33 0.77 6.97
CA THR A 38 1.34 -0.16 7.45
C THR A 38 2.64 -0.04 6.67
N ALA A 39 3.77 -0.30 7.32
CA ALA A 39 5.08 -0.19 6.72
C ALA A 39 5.99 -1.37 7.06
N LYS A 40 6.71 -1.88 6.07
CA LYS A 40 7.83 -2.81 6.23
C LYS A 40 9.15 -2.04 6.19
N LEU A 41 9.98 -2.22 7.20
CA LEU A 41 11.29 -1.59 7.27
C LEU A 41 12.25 -2.18 6.24
N GLY A 42 13.23 -1.40 5.82
CA GLY A 42 14.22 -1.79 4.81
C GLY A 42 13.68 -1.76 3.37
N ARG A 43 12.54 -1.12 3.13
CA ARG A 43 11.84 -1.03 1.84
C ARG A 43 11.44 0.39 1.52
N TYR A 44 11.08 0.65 0.28
CA TYR A 44 10.47 1.91 -0.10
C TYR A 44 9.03 1.97 0.39
N LEU A 45 8.66 3.11 0.99
CA LEU A 45 7.32 3.38 1.50
C LEU A 45 6.64 4.42 0.62
N PRO A 46 5.53 4.11 -0.05
CA PRO A 46 4.67 5.13 -0.65
C PRO A 46 3.97 5.92 0.47
N VAL A 47 3.98 7.24 0.33
CA VAL A 47 3.33 8.17 1.25
C VAL A 47 2.43 9.09 0.46
N TYR A 48 1.17 9.12 0.83
CA TYR A 48 0.13 9.93 0.21
C TYR A 48 -0.17 11.10 1.12
N THR A 49 0.13 12.30 0.67
CA THR A 49 -0.10 13.52 1.43
C THR A 49 -1.20 14.35 0.78
N THR A 50 -2.14 14.82 1.58
CA THR A 50 -3.15 15.79 1.17
C THR A 50 -3.01 17.03 2.04
N ILE A 51 -2.73 18.16 1.42
CA ILE A 51 -2.45 19.44 2.09
C ILE A 51 -3.57 20.40 1.75
N HIS A 52 -4.22 20.93 2.77
CA HIS A 52 -5.29 21.92 2.63
C HIS A 52 -4.78 23.27 3.09
N SER A 53 -4.95 24.30 2.28
CA SER A 53 -4.67 25.70 2.64
C SER A 53 -5.97 26.47 2.78
N LYS A 54 -6.18 27.09 3.95
CA LYS A 54 -7.25 28.07 4.18
C LYS A 54 -6.77 29.50 3.97
N LYS A 55 -5.48 29.69 3.68
CA LYS A 55 -4.90 31.02 3.48
C LYS A 55 -5.47 31.70 2.24
N PRO A 56 -5.70 33.00 2.30
CA PRO A 56 -6.26 33.78 1.18
C PRO A 56 -5.24 34.09 0.09
N GLN A 57 -3.99 33.66 0.22
CA GLN A 57 -2.90 33.93 -0.71
C GLN A 57 -2.12 32.64 -1.06
N ASP A 58 -1.52 32.63 -2.23
CA ASP A 58 -0.63 31.56 -2.67
C ASP A 58 0.61 31.49 -1.77
N ILE A 59 1.09 30.26 -1.52
CA ILE A 59 2.26 30.00 -0.69
C ILE A 59 3.20 29.05 -1.43
N SER A 60 4.46 29.46 -1.62
CA SER A 60 5.53 28.55 -2.01
C SER A 60 6.03 27.84 -0.75
N ALA A 61 6.01 26.53 -0.77
CA ALA A 61 6.37 25.69 0.37
C ALA A 61 7.06 24.41 -0.09
N LYS A 62 7.49 23.61 0.88
CA LYS A 62 8.04 22.26 0.66
C LYS A 62 7.33 21.28 1.55
N VAL A 63 7.07 20.08 1.03
CA VAL A 63 6.81 18.91 1.84
C VAL A 63 8.15 18.29 2.20
N GLN A 64 8.41 18.11 3.48
CA GLN A 64 9.63 17.50 4.00
C GLN A 64 9.28 16.24 4.76
N PHE A 65 9.93 15.14 4.41
CA PHE A 65 9.88 13.87 5.14
C PHE A 65 11.17 13.73 5.94
N ILE A 66 11.06 13.63 7.25
CA ILE A 66 12.18 13.46 8.18
C ILE A 66 12.11 12.02 8.70
N VAL A 67 13.02 11.18 8.24
CA VAL A 67 13.09 9.76 8.61
C VAL A 67 14.17 9.62 9.68
N GLN A 68 13.76 9.16 10.87
CA GLN A 68 14.66 9.00 12.01
C GLN A 68 14.97 7.52 12.25
N GLU A 69 16.26 7.18 12.25
CA GLU A 69 16.77 5.87 12.59
C GLU A 69 17.07 5.75 14.12
N ASP A 70 17.11 4.50 14.60
CA ASP A 70 17.38 4.16 16.00
C ASP A 70 18.74 4.66 16.50
N ASP A 71 19.75 4.71 15.60
CA ASP A 71 21.11 5.16 15.91
C ASP A 71 21.29 6.68 15.86
N GLY A 72 20.19 7.42 15.70
CA GLY A 72 20.14 8.87 15.67
C GLY A 72 20.46 9.48 14.30
N ILE A 73 20.62 8.68 13.27
CA ILE A 73 20.75 9.18 11.89
C ILE A 73 19.40 9.71 11.42
N ILE A 74 19.43 10.87 10.77
CA ILE A 74 18.26 11.55 10.24
C ILE A 74 18.44 11.77 8.74
N TYR A 75 17.51 11.21 7.95
CA TYR A 75 17.40 11.48 6.52
C TYR A 75 16.26 12.50 6.26
N ARG A 76 16.49 13.41 5.31
CA ARG A 76 15.49 14.39 4.90
C ARG A 76 15.27 14.33 3.40
N TYR A 77 14.02 14.18 3.01
CA TYR A 77 13.56 14.20 1.62
C TYR A 77 12.62 15.39 1.45
N GLU A 78 12.83 16.21 0.43
CA GLU A 78 12.08 17.44 0.24
C GLU A 78 11.55 17.53 -1.20
N HIS A 79 10.31 18.02 -1.33
CA HIS A 79 9.70 18.35 -2.60
C HIS A 79 9.04 19.72 -2.52
N SER A 80 9.28 20.58 -3.52
CA SER A 80 8.63 21.89 -3.61
C SER A 80 7.17 21.73 -4.03
N ILE A 81 6.32 22.55 -3.45
CA ILE A 81 4.89 22.65 -3.75
C ILE A 81 4.46 24.10 -3.82
N ASP A 82 3.49 24.38 -4.68
CA ASP A 82 2.81 25.69 -4.77
C ASP A 82 1.38 25.51 -4.30
N LEU A 83 1.11 25.91 -3.05
CA LEU A 83 -0.23 25.91 -2.46
C LEU A 83 -0.98 27.15 -2.93
N LYS A 84 -2.05 26.94 -3.70
CA LYS A 84 -2.93 28.02 -4.09
C LYS A 84 -3.80 28.49 -2.91
N ALA A 85 -4.28 29.74 -3.03
CA ALA A 85 -5.17 30.31 -2.03
C ALA A 85 -6.44 29.47 -1.89
N GLN A 86 -6.76 29.07 -0.65
CA GLN A 86 -7.95 28.29 -0.31
C GLN A 86 -8.13 26.99 -1.13
N ASP A 87 -7.03 26.29 -1.41
CA ASP A 87 -6.99 25.11 -2.27
C ASP A 87 -6.41 23.90 -1.53
N GLN A 88 -6.47 22.77 -2.22
CA GLN A 88 -5.97 21.47 -1.78
C GLN A 88 -5.02 20.90 -2.82
N ILE A 89 -3.91 20.36 -2.37
CA ILE A 89 -2.99 19.59 -3.22
C ILE A 89 -2.81 18.18 -2.64
N SER A 90 -2.89 17.16 -3.51
CA SER A 90 -2.59 15.77 -3.16
C SER A 90 -1.35 15.30 -3.91
N ARG A 91 -0.47 14.56 -3.22
CA ARG A 91 0.77 14.02 -3.76
C ARG A 91 0.98 12.59 -3.31
N GLU A 92 1.67 11.85 -4.16
CA GLU A 92 2.30 10.59 -3.83
C GLU A 92 3.82 10.78 -3.87
N ASP A 93 4.49 10.43 -2.80
CA ASP A 93 5.93 10.38 -2.67
C ASP A 93 6.36 8.97 -2.25
N THR A 94 7.58 8.57 -2.60
CA THR A 94 8.11 7.26 -2.21
C THR A 94 9.43 7.48 -1.48
N ILE A 95 9.48 7.12 -0.20
CA ILE A 95 10.62 7.32 0.68
C ILE A 95 11.28 6.00 1.06
N PRO A 96 12.62 5.89 1.04
CA PRO A 96 13.29 4.70 1.53
C PRO A 96 13.26 4.65 3.06
N LEU A 97 12.95 3.48 3.61
CA LEU A 97 13.05 3.20 5.04
C LEU A 97 14.28 2.34 5.31
N GLY A 98 15.04 2.66 6.34
CA GLY A 98 16.04 1.77 6.89
C GLY A 98 15.43 0.65 7.73
N TYR A 99 16.24 -0.35 8.09
CA TYR A 99 15.81 -1.44 8.97
C TYR A 99 15.61 -1.01 10.42
N LYS A 100 16.08 0.18 10.78
CA LYS A 100 15.99 0.74 12.14
C LYS A 100 15.14 2.00 12.22
N THR A 101 14.38 2.30 11.18
CA THR A 101 13.51 3.49 11.17
C THR A 101 12.47 3.38 12.27
N LYS A 102 12.35 4.44 13.09
CA LYS A 102 11.41 4.53 14.20
C LYS A 102 10.17 5.30 13.85
N ASN A 103 10.37 6.49 13.30
CA ASN A 103 9.30 7.42 12.97
C ASN A 103 9.64 8.20 11.71
N ILE A 104 8.59 8.74 11.14
CA ILE A 104 8.66 9.67 10.03
C ILE A 104 7.86 10.91 10.46
N GLU A 105 8.49 12.07 10.34
CA GLU A 105 7.79 13.34 10.48
C GLU A 105 7.53 13.89 9.07
N VAL A 106 6.29 14.24 8.79
CA VAL A 106 5.89 14.88 7.53
C VAL A 106 5.54 16.33 7.83
N CYS A 107 6.32 17.25 7.28
CA CYS A 107 6.16 18.67 7.56
C CYS A 107 5.91 19.45 6.27
N VAL A 108 5.07 20.47 6.36
CA VAL A 108 4.95 21.50 5.34
C VAL A 108 5.70 22.74 5.84
N ILE A 109 6.74 23.15 5.12
CA ILE A 109 7.61 24.28 5.51
C ILE A 109 7.68 25.30 4.38
N THR A 110 7.74 26.57 4.73
CA THR A 110 8.01 27.67 3.77
C THR A 110 9.50 27.75 3.44
N ASP A 111 9.87 28.53 2.43
CA ASP A 111 11.28 28.73 2.06
C ASP A 111 12.10 29.40 3.16
N ASP A 112 11.50 30.21 4.02
CA ASP A 112 12.10 30.79 5.21
C ASP A 112 12.10 29.84 6.43
N LYS A 113 11.82 28.54 6.19
CA LYS A 113 11.81 27.44 7.17
C LYS A 113 10.78 27.56 8.28
N LYS A 114 9.72 28.33 8.05
CA LYS A 114 8.58 28.35 8.96
C LYS A 114 7.73 27.10 8.73
N GLU A 115 7.49 26.33 9.78
CA GLU A 115 6.58 25.18 9.74
C GLU A 115 5.13 25.67 9.66
N LEU A 116 4.37 25.13 8.71
CA LEU A 116 2.96 25.43 8.49
C LEU A 116 2.06 24.32 9.00
N ALA A 117 2.48 23.08 8.84
CA ALA A 117 1.78 21.89 9.32
C ALA A 117 2.76 20.74 9.55
N ARG A 118 2.42 19.83 10.47
CA ARG A 118 3.20 18.62 10.79
C ARG A 118 2.28 17.45 11.06
N LYS A 119 2.73 16.26 10.66
CA LYS A 119 2.16 14.98 11.03
C LYS A 119 3.27 14.00 11.37
N ASP A 120 3.19 13.42 12.55
CA ASP A 120 4.12 12.38 12.98
C ASP A 120 3.51 11.00 12.71
N ILE A 121 4.31 10.12 12.14
CA ILE A 121 3.99 8.73 11.84
C ILE A 121 4.89 7.88 12.72
N GLU A 122 4.34 7.28 13.75
CA GLU A 122 5.03 6.26 14.52
C GLU A 122 4.94 4.94 13.75
N LEU A 123 6.06 4.51 13.19
CA LEU A 123 6.17 3.17 12.66
C LEU A 123 6.23 2.23 13.86
N GLY A 124 5.11 1.59 14.17
CA GLY A 124 5.06 0.59 15.24
C GLY A 124 6.23 -0.36 15.10
N GLN A 125 6.75 -0.90 16.21
CA GLN A 125 7.94 -1.79 16.22
C GLN A 125 7.73 -2.88 15.15
N GLY A 126 8.35 -2.65 14.01
CA GLY A 126 8.16 -3.18 12.69
C GLY A 126 7.15 -4.30 12.64
N GLU A 127 6.13 -4.18 11.80
CA GLU A 127 5.25 -5.33 11.56
C GLU A 127 6.14 -6.54 11.48
N LYS A 128 5.89 -7.47 12.38
CA LYS A 128 6.77 -8.62 12.61
C LYS A 128 7.25 -9.13 11.26
N ASN A 129 8.56 -9.28 11.06
CA ASN A 129 9.18 -9.79 9.83
C ASN A 129 8.60 -11.13 9.35
N ASN A 130 7.61 -11.66 10.09
CA ASN A 130 6.89 -12.89 9.81
C ASN A 130 5.53 -12.68 9.12
N ARG A 131 5.28 -11.51 8.54
CA ARG A 131 4.06 -11.24 7.77
C ARG A 131 4.36 -11.02 6.28
N LEU A 132 3.64 -11.76 5.42
CA LEU A 132 3.66 -11.56 3.98
C LEU A 132 2.50 -10.64 3.58
N ASN A 133 2.83 -9.54 2.91
CA ASN A 133 1.84 -8.65 2.32
C ASN A 133 1.54 -9.10 0.89
N ILE A 134 0.29 -9.46 0.63
CA ILE A 134 -0.17 -9.98 -0.65
C ILE A 134 -1.09 -8.95 -1.29
N GLY A 135 -0.64 -8.34 -2.39
CA GLY A 135 -1.48 -7.49 -3.23
C GLY A 135 -2.41 -8.36 -4.09
N ILE A 136 -3.70 -8.05 -4.09
CA ILE A 136 -4.69 -8.75 -4.91
C ILE A 136 -5.25 -7.78 -5.96
N LEU A 137 -5.02 -8.10 -7.22
CA LEU A 137 -5.60 -7.42 -8.38
C LEU A 137 -6.61 -8.34 -9.04
N SER A 138 -7.89 -8.12 -8.79
CA SER A 138 -8.97 -9.01 -9.24
C SER A 138 -10.30 -8.27 -9.34
N ASP A 139 -11.12 -8.65 -10.33
CA ASP A 139 -12.52 -8.22 -10.43
C ASP A 139 -13.43 -8.93 -9.40
N THR A 140 -12.91 -9.97 -8.73
CA THR A 140 -13.63 -10.76 -7.72
C THR A 140 -12.72 -11.08 -6.53
N PRO A 141 -12.22 -10.04 -5.80
CA PRO A 141 -11.22 -10.21 -4.74
C PRO A 141 -11.74 -11.06 -3.57
N GLU A 142 -13.05 -11.11 -3.35
CA GLU A 142 -13.68 -11.93 -2.32
C GLU A 142 -13.41 -13.44 -2.49
N LYS A 143 -13.21 -13.91 -3.72
CA LYS A 143 -12.85 -15.31 -4.01
C LYS A 143 -11.44 -15.66 -3.55
N LEU A 144 -10.61 -14.66 -3.27
CA LEU A 144 -9.22 -14.81 -2.82
C LEU A 144 -9.07 -14.50 -1.31
N SER A 145 -10.19 -14.32 -0.61
CA SER A 145 -10.20 -13.97 0.82
C SER A 145 -9.51 -14.99 1.73
N TYR A 146 -9.42 -16.25 1.29
CA TYR A 146 -8.71 -17.31 2.02
C TYR A 146 -7.19 -17.07 2.15
N PHE A 147 -6.62 -16.18 1.34
CA PHE A 147 -5.24 -15.77 1.52
C PHE A 147 -5.04 -14.80 2.70
N ASN A 148 -6.10 -14.18 3.20
CA ASN A 148 -5.98 -13.27 4.32
C ASN A 148 -5.90 -14.05 5.64
N HIS A 149 -4.94 -13.69 6.49
CA HIS A 149 -4.66 -14.37 7.75
C HIS A 149 -4.32 -15.88 7.63
N ALA A 150 -3.92 -16.32 6.43
CA ALA A 150 -3.39 -17.65 6.28
C ALA A 150 -2.02 -17.80 6.97
N THR A 151 -1.70 -19.00 7.40
CA THR A 151 -0.40 -19.33 7.95
C THR A 151 0.37 -20.18 6.96
N VAL A 152 1.62 -19.83 6.73
CA VAL A 152 2.52 -20.54 5.83
C VAL A 152 3.82 -20.88 6.56
N ASP A 153 4.64 -21.73 5.96
CA ASP A 153 5.91 -22.15 6.52
C ASP A 153 5.76 -22.68 7.97
N TYR A 154 4.92 -23.72 8.12
CA TYR A 154 4.63 -24.37 9.41
C TYR A 154 4.14 -23.39 10.50
N GLY A 155 3.45 -22.32 10.12
CA GLY A 155 2.90 -21.32 11.04
C GLY A 155 3.87 -20.20 11.44
N ILE A 156 5.05 -20.15 10.83
CA ILE A 156 6.04 -19.08 11.08
C ILE A 156 5.59 -17.76 10.45
N LEU A 157 5.06 -17.83 9.22
CA LEU A 157 4.59 -16.68 8.47
C LEU A 157 3.07 -16.55 8.51
N THR A 158 2.58 -15.34 8.61
CA THR A 158 1.17 -14.99 8.43
C THR A 158 1.01 -14.13 7.19
N THR A 159 -0.17 -14.11 6.59
CA THR A 159 -0.44 -13.30 5.42
C THR A 159 -1.41 -12.16 5.73
N LYS A 160 -1.23 -11.05 5.05
CA LYS A 160 -2.20 -9.95 4.96
C LYS A 160 -2.48 -9.65 3.50
N THR A 161 -3.74 -9.65 3.10
CA THR A 161 -4.12 -9.25 1.75
C THR A 161 -4.43 -7.77 1.69
N VAL A 162 -4.06 -7.14 0.58
CA VAL A 162 -4.38 -5.77 0.23
C VAL A 162 -5.03 -5.77 -1.13
N GLN A 163 -6.21 -5.19 -1.25
CA GLN A 163 -6.84 -5.01 -2.55
C GLN A 163 -6.12 -3.90 -3.32
N LEU A 164 -5.70 -4.22 -4.54
CA LEU A 164 -5.11 -3.25 -5.46
C LEU A 164 -6.19 -2.83 -6.46
N GLU A 165 -6.33 -1.53 -6.62
CA GLU A 165 -7.29 -0.94 -7.54
C GLU A 165 -6.56 -0.20 -8.66
N LYS A 166 -7.16 -0.21 -9.85
CA LYS A 166 -6.60 0.44 -11.03
C LYS A 166 -6.24 1.90 -10.79
N ASP A 167 -7.15 2.65 -10.17
CA ASP A 167 -7.01 4.11 -10.04
C ASP A 167 -5.91 4.51 -9.06
N SER A 168 -5.62 3.66 -8.08
CA SER A 168 -4.56 3.84 -7.09
C SER A 168 -3.34 2.93 -7.31
N PHE A 169 -3.29 2.18 -8.43
CA PHE A 169 -2.17 1.30 -8.70
C PHE A 169 -0.90 2.12 -9.01
N PRO A 170 0.22 1.85 -8.35
CA PRO A 170 1.45 2.62 -8.51
C PRO A 170 1.98 2.64 -9.95
N ILE A 171 2.46 3.78 -10.40
CA ILE A 171 3.15 3.95 -11.69
C ILE A 171 4.66 3.73 -11.59
N ASN A 172 5.16 3.47 -10.36
CA ASN A 172 6.57 3.23 -10.07
C ASN A 172 6.72 1.92 -9.27
N ALA A 173 7.68 1.09 -9.65
CA ALA A 173 7.99 -0.18 -8.97
C ALA A 173 8.25 -0.02 -7.46
N LYS A 174 8.84 1.11 -7.04
CA LYS A 174 9.07 1.41 -5.62
C LYS A 174 7.77 1.54 -4.81
N GLY A 175 6.67 1.96 -5.44
CA GLY A 175 5.35 2.00 -4.80
C GLY A 175 4.83 0.61 -4.44
N LEU A 176 5.29 -0.44 -5.14
CA LEU A 176 4.92 -1.83 -4.87
C LEU A 176 5.85 -2.53 -3.88
N ASP A 177 6.93 -1.88 -3.42
CA ASP A 177 7.98 -2.50 -2.63
C ASP A 177 7.53 -2.98 -1.24
N GLN A 178 6.41 -2.47 -0.73
CA GLN A 178 5.78 -2.92 0.51
C GLN A 178 5.07 -4.28 0.38
N LEU A 179 4.89 -4.79 -0.85
CA LEU A 179 4.28 -6.08 -1.13
C LEU A 179 5.35 -7.16 -1.31
N ASP A 180 5.05 -8.39 -0.88
CA ASP A 180 5.90 -9.55 -1.08
C ASP A 180 5.43 -10.37 -2.28
N VAL A 181 4.11 -10.44 -2.47
CA VAL A 181 3.45 -11.19 -3.54
C VAL A 181 2.35 -10.32 -4.14
N ILE A 182 2.17 -10.37 -5.44
CA ILE A 182 1.00 -9.83 -6.13
C ILE A 182 0.30 -10.97 -6.84
N ILE A 183 -0.99 -11.15 -6.53
CA ILE A 183 -1.86 -12.15 -7.18
C ILE A 183 -2.77 -11.40 -8.15
N ILE A 184 -2.70 -11.78 -9.42
CA ILE A 184 -3.58 -11.27 -10.46
C ILE A 184 -4.46 -12.42 -10.92
N SER A 185 -5.76 -12.31 -10.68
CA SER A 185 -6.72 -13.37 -11.03
C SER A 185 -8.04 -12.77 -11.46
N ASN A 186 -8.61 -13.32 -12.52
CA ASN A 186 -9.87 -12.82 -13.10
C ASN A 186 -9.84 -11.29 -13.32
N TYR A 187 -8.72 -10.78 -13.86
CA TYR A 187 -8.52 -9.35 -14.13
C TYR A 187 -8.00 -9.15 -15.55
N ARG A 188 -8.49 -8.11 -16.21
CA ARG A 188 -8.02 -7.74 -17.54
C ARG A 188 -6.80 -6.82 -17.42
N ILE A 189 -5.60 -7.36 -17.59
CA ILE A 189 -4.35 -6.61 -17.40
C ILE A 189 -4.21 -5.40 -18.32
N ARG A 190 -4.91 -5.38 -19.45
CA ARG A 190 -4.95 -4.22 -20.36
C ARG A 190 -5.59 -2.99 -19.74
N ASP A 191 -6.39 -3.17 -18.68
CA ASP A 191 -7.04 -2.05 -18.00
C ASP A 191 -6.06 -1.26 -17.13
N LEU A 192 -4.90 -1.84 -16.78
CA LEU A 192 -3.78 -1.08 -16.23
C LEU A 192 -3.17 -0.20 -17.32
N GLY A 193 -2.81 1.03 -16.94
CA GLY A 193 -2.06 1.94 -17.80
C GLY A 193 -0.67 1.38 -18.17
N THR A 194 -0.05 1.98 -19.18
CA THR A 194 1.29 1.54 -19.62
C THR A 194 2.32 1.68 -18.50
N GLU A 195 2.32 2.80 -17.77
CA GLU A 195 3.24 3.07 -16.68
C GLU A 195 3.02 2.10 -15.50
N GLN A 196 1.76 1.83 -15.15
CA GLN A 196 1.39 0.86 -14.11
C GLN A 196 1.86 -0.56 -14.46
N SER A 197 1.66 -0.97 -15.72
CA SER A 197 2.14 -2.27 -16.20
C SER A 197 3.67 -2.36 -16.19
N MET A 198 4.36 -1.28 -16.57
CA MET A 198 5.82 -1.20 -16.49
C MET A 198 6.32 -1.22 -15.04
N ALA A 199 5.63 -0.54 -14.13
CA ALA A 199 5.95 -0.56 -12.70
C ALA A 199 5.86 -1.99 -12.14
N LEU A 200 4.79 -2.72 -12.48
CA LEU A 200 4.62 -4.11 -12.07
C LEU A 200 5.72 -5.01 -12.60
N MET A 201 6.03 -4.94 -13.90
CA MET A 201 7.11 -5.74 -14.49
C MET A 201 8.49 -5.40 -13.92
N ASN A 202 8.77 -4.13 -13.68
CA ASN A 202 10.03 -3.71 -13.06
C ASN A 202 10.13 -4.21 -11.61
N TRP A 203 9.02 -4.24 -10.87
CA TRP A 203 8.97 -4.80 -9.53
C TRP A 203 9.24 -6.31 -9.54
N VAL A 204 8.68 -7.07 -10.49
CA VAL A 204 8.99 -8.51 -10.68
C VAL A 204 10.47 -8.70 -11.02
N LYS A 205 11.02 -7.90 -11.96
CA LYS A 205 12.45 -7.95 -12.33
C LYS A 205 13.38 -7.61 -11.14
N ALA A 206 12.92 -6.82 -10.19
CA ALA A 206 13.64 -6.51 -8.95
C ALA A 206 13.53 -7.60 -7.87
N GLY A 207 12.80 -8.70 -8.12
CA GLY A 207 12.68 -9.83 -7.21
C GLY A 207 11.30 -9.99 -6.57
N GLY A 208 10.31 -9.18 -6.95
CA GLY A 208 8.93 -9.35 -6.53
C GLY A 208 8.31 -10.65 -7.08
N VAL A 209 7.36 -11.23 -6.36
CA VAL A 209 6.69 -12.47 -6.74
C VAL A 209 5.31 -12.15 -7.30
N MET A 210 5.06 -12.52 -8.55
CA MET A 210 3.76 -12.36 -9.20
C MET A 210 3.15 -13.74 -9.48
N ILE A 211 1.90 -13.94 -9.04
CA ILE A 211 1.10 -15.13 -9.32
C ILE A 211 -0.02 -14.74 -10.28
N LEU A 212 -0.10 -15.44 -11.41
CA LEU A 212 -1.11 -15.21 -12.44
C LEU A 212 -2.13 -16.33 -12.45
N GLY A 213 -3.35 -16.03 -12.02
CA GLY A 213 -4.48 -16.96 -12.12
C GLY A 213 -5.13 -16.86 -13.50
N THR A 214 -4.60 -17.58 -14.46
CA THR A 214 -5.03 -17.47 -15.86
C THR A 214 -6.37 -18.14 -16.14
N GLY A 215 -6.52 -19.40 -15.78
CA GLY A 215 -7.73 -20.17 -16.00
C GLY A 215 -8.29 -20.05 -17.42
N ALA A 216 -9.61 -19.96 -17.55
CA ALA A 216 -10.30 -19.77 -18.82
C ALA A 216 -10.09 -18.38 -19.46
N ARG A 217 -9.58 -17.41 -18.70
CA ARG A 217 -9.31 -16.02 -19.15
C ARG A 217 -7.81 -15.72 -19.28
N ALA A 218 -7.01 -16.72 -19.65
CA ALA A 218 -5.56 -16.58 -19.78
C ALA A 218 -5.15 -15.36 -20.64
N ASN A 219 -5.84 -15.15 -21.77
CA ASN A 219 -5.58 -14.02 -22.66
C ASN A 219 -5.80 -12.66 -22.00
N ASP A 220 -6.78 -12.54 -21.12
CA ASP A 220 -7.06 -11.30 -20.39
C ASP A 220 -6.01 -11.06 -19.29
N THR A 221 -5.67 -12.10 -18.55
CA THR A 221 -4.76 -12.02 -17.40
C THR A 221 -3.30 -11.88 -17.82
N LEU A 222 -2.84 -12.65 -18.83
CA LEU A 222 -1.48 -12.51 -19.37
C LEU A 222 -1.34 -11.27 -20.25
N GLY A 223 -2.30 -11.04 -21.14
CA GLY A 223 -2.41 -9.85 -21.96
C GLY A 223 -1.08 -9.38 -22.55
N ARG A 224 -0.68 -8.15 -22.22
CA ARG A 224 0.57 -7.54 -22.68
C ARG A 224 1.84 -8.14 -22.06
N PHE A 225 1.73 -8.91 -21.00
CA PHE A 225 2.88 -9.57 -20.38
C PHE A 225 3.29 -10.85 -21.10
N ALA A 226 2.40 -11.44 -21.91
CA ALA A 226 2.68 -12.70 -22.58
C ALA A 226 4.01 -12.67 -23.36
N PRO A 227 4.35 -11.64 -24.18
CA PRO A 227 5.60 -11.63 -24.92
C PRO A 227 6.87 -11.55 -24.04
N GLU A 228 6.76 -11.02 -22.81
CA GLU A 228 7.89 -10.90 -21.89
C GLU A 228 8.04 -12.12 -20.98
N LEU A 229 6.95 -12.84 -20.73
CA LEU A 229 6.90 -13.93 -19.76
C LEU A 229 6.97 -15.32 -20.42
N LEU A 230 6.58 -15.42 -21.69
CA LEU A 230 6.44 -16.69 -22.39
C LEU A 230 7.49 -16.79 -23.50
N ASP A 231 8.15 -17.94 -23.59
CA ASP A 231 9.08 -18.24 -24.67
C ASP A 231 8.35 -18.51 -25.98
N GLU A 232 7.14 -19.03 -25.89
CA GLU A 232 6.30 -19.41 -27.02
C GLU A 232 4.89 -18.86 -26.83
N MET A 233 4.14 -18.74 -27.93
CA MET A 233 2.71 -18.45 -27.83
C MET A 233 2.03 -19.61 -27.10
N PHE A 234 1.30 -19.27 -26.03
CA PHE A 234 0.54 -20.29 -25.32
C PHE A 234 -0.64 -20.81 -26.17
N GLU A 235 -0.91 -22.12 -26.04
CA GLU A 235 -2.09 -22.70 -26.65
C GLU A 235 -3.37 -22.19 -26.00
N GLU A 236 -4.48 -22.24 -26.74
CA GLU A 236 -5.79 -21.92 -26.16
C GLU A 236 -6.08 -22.83 -24.94
N PRO A 237 -6.71 -22.28 -23.89
CA PRO A 237 -7.09 -23.05 -22.72
C PRO A 237 -7.93 -24.27 -23.10
N LYS A 238 -7.55 -25.42 -22.60
CA LYS A 238 -8.28 -26.67 -22.82
C LYS A 238 -8.93 -27.11 -21.51
N MET A 239 -10.21 -27.49 -21.58
CA MET A 239 -10.90 -28.09 -20.44
C MET A 239 -10.45 -29.56 -20.28
N ARG A 240 -10.01 -29.89 -19.07
CA ARG A 240 -9.65 -31.26 -18.70
C ARG A 240 -10.39 -31.70 -17.47
N LYS A 241 -10.81 -32.97 -17.44
CA LYS A 241 -11.34 -33.58 -16.22
C LYS A 241 -10.16 -34.03 -15.36
N VAL A 242 -10.14 -33.54 -14.14
CA VAL A 242 -9.07 -33.82 -13.18
C VAL A 242 -9.69 -34.44 -11.93
N HIS A 243 -9.12 -35.55 -11.49
CA HIS A 243 -9.43 -36.12 -10.19
C HIS A 243 -8.52 -35.44 -9.14
N LEU A 244 -9.12 -34.70 -8.24
CA LEU A 244 -8.38 -34.08 -7.16
C LEU A 244 -8.06 -35.13 -6.09
N ASP A 245 -6.78 -35.43 -5.92
CA ASP A 245 -6.30 -36.19 -4.76
C ASP A 245 -6.20 -35.23 -3.56
N THR A 246 -7.15 -35.37 -2.64
CA THR A 246 -7.22 -34.48 -1.46
C THR A 246 -6.32 -34.95 -0.32
N GLY A 247 -5.50 -36.00 -0.49
CA GLY A 247 -4.62 -36.52 0.55
C GLY A 247 -5.33 -37.04 1.81
N MET A 248 -6.65 -37.08 1.82
CA MET A 248 -7.40 -37.67 2.94
C MET A 248 -7.38 -39.21 2.84
N GLU A 249 -7.29 -39.86 3.98
CA GLU A 249 -7.25 -41.32 4.08
C GLU A 249 -8.37 -42.00 3.31
N GLU A 250 -8.07 -43.21 2.78
CA GLU A 250 -8.98 -44.04 1.98
C GLU A 250 -10.28 -44.33 2.73
N SER A 251 -11.31 -43.52 2.52
CA SER A 251 -12.67 -43.90 2.84
C SER A 251 -13.33 -44.46 1.59
N GLU A 252 -14.19 -45.47 1.74
CA GLU A 252 -14.92 -46.16 0.66
C GLU A 252 -15.77 -45.21 -0.23
N ASP A 253 -15.86 -43.95 0.10
CA ASP A 253 -16.60 -42.90 -0.63
C ASP A 253 -15.80 -42.23 -1.75
N ARG A 254 -14.50 -42.55 -1.95
CA ARG A 254 -13.67 -42.00 -3.05
C ARG A 254 -14.17 -42.32 -4.46
N GLN A 255 -14.87 -43.40 -4.61
CA GLN A 255 -15.35 -43.83 -5.94
C GLN A 255 -16.55 -43.06 -6.49
N LYS A 256 -17.16 -42.14 -5.71
CA LYS A 256 -18.39 -41.45 -6.07
C LYS A 256 -18.24 -39.96 -6.36
N ARG A 257 -17.03 -39.42 -6.33
CA ARG A 257 -16.83 -37.98 -6.65
C ARG A 257 -16.70 -37.80 -8.15
N ASP A 258 -17.57 -37.03 -8.75
CA ASP A 258 -17.48 -36.66 -10.15
C ASP A 258 -16.19 -35.86 -10.39
N PRO A 259 -15.51 -36.14 -11.55
CA PRO A 259 -14.30 -35.39 -11.91
C PRO A 259 -14.62 -33.93 -12.10
N VAL A 260 -13.77 -33.06 -11.54
CA VAL A 260 -13.89 -31.59 -11.70
C VAL A 260 -13.33 -31.21 -13.07
N GLU A 261 -14.08 -30.44 -13.82
CA GLU A 261 -13.57 -29.84 -15.06
C GLU A 261 -12.71 -28.60 -14.72
N MET A 262 -11.45 -28.64 -15.11
CA MET A 262 -10.50 -27.56 -14.93
C MET A 262 -9.92 -27.12 -16.27
N SER A 263 -9.80 -25.81 -16.46
CA SER A 263 -9.01 -25.28 -17.56
C SER A 263 -7.53 -25.39 -17.21
N SER A 264 -6.70 -25.82 -18.13
CA SER A 264 -5.26 -25.86 -17.97
C SER A 264 -4.57 -25.29 -19.21
N VAL A 265 -3.50 -24.55 -18.97
CA VAL A 265 -2.60 -24.05 -20.01
C VAL A 265 -1.21 -24.55 -19.68
N ALA A 266 -0.57 -25.23 -20.63
CA ALA A 266 0.85 -25.58 -20.51
C ALA A 266 1.65 -24.36 -21.01
N VAL A 267 2.48 -23.79 -20.13
CA VAL A 267 3.29 -22.62 -20.44
C VAL A 267 4.72 -22.89 -20.01
N GLN A 268 5.67 -22.60 -20.88
CA GLN A 268 7.08 -22.57 -20.53
C GLN A 268 7.47 -21.12 -20.18
N LEU A 269 8.02 -20.92 -18.99
CA LEU A 269 8.34 -19.59 -18.47
C LEU A 269 9.82 -19.28 -18.64
N HIS A 270 10.10 -18.04 -19.03
CA HIS A 270 11.44 -17.48 -19.05
C HIS A 270 11.76 -16.91 -17.66
N GLY A 271 12.75 -17.45 -17.02
CA GLY A 271 13.36 -17.08 -15.73
C GLY A 271 12.70 -15.99 -14.91
N GLY A 272 12.20 -16.34 -13.75
CA GLY A 272 11.61 -15.43 -12.78
C GLY A 272 10.66 -16.16 -11.83
N ASN A 273 10.31 -15.51 -10.74
CA ASN A 273 9.41 -16.05 -9.71
C ASN A 273 7.93 -15.88 -10.13
N ILE A 274 7.56 -16.50 -11.27
CA ILE A 274 6.18 -16.46 -11.77
C ILE A 274 5.62 -17.85 -11.70
N LEU A 275 4.50 -18.00 -11.00
CA LEU A 275 3.69 -19.22 -10.94
C LEU A 275 2.40 -18.98 -11.75
N VAL A 276 2.10 -19.85 -12.70
CA VAL A 276 0.90 -19.81 -13.54
C VAL A 276 -0.01 -20.97 -13.19
#